data_fa5d7d6829c164acc4b3f1b4bcecbbf1
#
_entry.id   fa5d7d6829c164acc4b3f1b4bcecbbf1
#
_cell.length_a   1.000
_cell.length_b   1.000
_cell.length_c   1.000
_cell.angle_alpha   90.00
_cell.angle_beta   90.00
_cell.angle_gamma   90.00
#
_symmetry.space_group_name_H-M   'P 1'
#
loop_
_entity.id
_entity.type
_entity.pdbx_description
1 polymer ?
#
loop_
_entity_poly.entity_id
_entity_poly.type
_entity_poly.pdbx_seq_one_letter_code
_entity_poly.pdbx_strand_id
1 'polypeptide(L)'
;MKRKITLSRRKTIFAWICVLPVLVIRLWTTAYPVVAMSYYSLLDYDLIRRKKEFAGLQNIRNLAKNKQFLESLSFTVKFTVISICFIIVLGIALALLMKQNFGGRKLIRTVALIPWGLSMIVVSIAALWAFDDTYGIVNDLIRRIGFEGYHFTWLADKSGSQVAVIIVNIWKNVSFFAIIMLAAFQGIPGELFESARIDGASNWKILFHVSLPYVMRTFIIMIIFVGVSQINSFEIVYAMTKGGPGTTTSLLAYRLYMEATKNMNYGMASAITMVMFLVTAVYGIIGLRIYRKVDY
;
A
#
# COMPACT_ATOMS: atom_id res chain seq x y z
N MET A 1 -19.34 53.66 12.17
CA MET A 1 -19.99 52.48 12.77
C MET A 1 -19.11 51.26 12.64
N LYS A 2 -18.38 50.84 13.68
CA LYS A 2 -17.57 49.61 13.68
C LYS A 2 -18.52 48.39 13.83
N ARG A 3 -18.72 47.64 12.74
CA ARG A 3 -19.48 46.37 12.81
C ARG A 3 -18.85 45.45 13.87
N LYS A 4 -19.50 45.25 14.99
CA LYS A 4 -19.09 44.24 16.00
C LYS A 4 -19.14 42.87 15.34
N ILE A 5 -17.96 42.25 15.15
CA ILE A 5 -17.85 40.89 14.64
C ILE A 5 -18.54 39.96 15.64
N THR A 6 -19.60 39.26 15.22
CA THR A 6 -20.31 38.31 16.08
C THR A 6 -19.33 37.21 16.57
N LEU A 7 -19.59 36.68 17.78
CA LEU A 7 -18.73 35.67 18.45
C LEU A 7 -18.45 34.46 17.54
N SER A 8 -19.43 34.05 16.73
CA SER A 8 -19.32 33.02 15.70
C SER A 8 -18.27 33.38 14.64
N ARG A 9 -18.29 34.62 14.14
CA ARG A 9 -17.37 35.10 13.11
C ARG A 9 -15.93 35.23 13.64
N ARG A 10 -15.74 35.58 14.90
CA ARG A 10 -14.40 35.57 15.54
C ARG A 10 -13.84 34.15 15.64
N LYS A 11 -14.64 33.18 16.07
CA LYS A 11 -14.25 31.76 16.11
C LYS A 11 -13.88 31.23 14.73
N THR A 12 -14.65 31.56 13.71
CA THR A 12 -14.37 31.16 12.33
C THR A 12 -13.06 31.78 11.81
N ILE A 13 -12.84 33.08 12.05
CA ILE A 13 -11.59 33.75 11.66
C ILE A 13 -10.38 33.12 12.37
N PHE A 14 -10.49 32.88 13.68
CA PHE A 14 -9.43 32.22 14.44
C PHE A 14 -9.13 30.83 13.91
N ALA A 15 -10.16 30.02 13.61
CA ALA A 15 -10.01 28.70 13.02
C ALA A 15 -9.27 28.76 11.66
N TRP A 16 -9.62 29.72 10.79
CA TRP A 16 -8.92 29.93 9.52
C TRP A 16 -7.47 30.37 9.72
N ILE A 17 -7.18 31.26 10.66
CA ILE A 17 -5.80 31.66 10.98
C ILE A 17 -4.94 30.45 11.40
N CYS A 18 -5.51 29.52 12.19
CA CYS A 18 -4.80 28.32 12.63
C CYS A 18 -4.60 27.29 11.49
N VAL A 19 -5.57 27.15 10.59
CA VAL A 19 -5.56 26.14 9.54
C VAL A 19 -4.82 26.62 8.27
N LEU A 20 -4.89 27.91 7.97
CA LEU A 20 -4.34 28.49 6.74
C LEU A 20 -2.84 28.22 6.53
N PRO A 21 -1.96 28.36 7.54
CA PRO A 21 -0.54 28.03 7.37
C PRO A 21 -0.32 26.59 6.94
N VAL A 22 -1.06 25.63 7.54
CA VAL A 22 -0.97 24.21 7.19
C VAL A 22 -1.48 23.97 5.77
N LEU A 23 -2.59 24.62 5.37
CA LEU A 23 -3.12 24.52 4.01
C LEU A 23 -2.15 25.08 2.98
N VAL A 24 -1.54 26.22 3.23
CA VAL A 24 -0.55 26.83 2.33
C VAL A 24 0.66 25.90 2.15
N ILE A 25 1.23 25.40 3.26
CA ILE A 25 2.36 24.46 3.21
C ILE A 25 1.95 23.19 2.45
N ARG A 26 0.78 22.62 2.72
CA ARG A 26 0.28 21.44 2.02
C ARG A 26 0.04 21.67 0.54
N LEU A 27 -0.56 22.80 0.20
CA LEU A 27 -0.75 23.16 -1.21
C LEU A 27 0.60 23.25 -1.93
N TRP A 28 1.57 23.95 -1.32
CA TRP A 28 2.90 24.08 -1.88
C TRP A 28 3.61 22.73 -2.02
N THR A 29 3.66 21.93 -0.96
CA THR A 29 4.39 20.65 -0.96
C THR A 29 3.73 19.57 -1.82
N THR A 30 2.43 19.70 -2.13
CA THR A 30 1.70 18.73 -2.95
C THR A 30 1.50 19.23 -4.38
N ALA A 31 1.00 20.45 -4.55
CA ALA A 31 0.68 20.96 -5.89
C ALA A 31 1.93 21.28 -6.72
N TYR A 32 2.96 21.86 -6.10
CA TYR A 32 4.19 22.22 -6.82
C TYR A 32 4.89 20.99 -7.43
N PRO A 33 5.16 19.89 -6.71
CA PRO A 33 5.74 18.69 -7.32
C PRO A 33 4.87 18.09 -8.43
N VAL A 34 3.55 18.05 -8.26
CA VAL A 34 2.65 17.54 -9.31
C VAL A 34 2.74 18.38 -10.58
N VAL A 35 2.69 19.71 -10.47
CA VAL A 35 2.83 20.61 -11.60
C VAL A 35 4.22 20.50 -12.24
N ALA A 36 5.28 20.46 -11.41
CA ALA A 36 6.65 20.34 -11.90
C ALA A 36 6.87 19.02 -12.65
N MET A 37 6.40 17.88 -12.10
CA MET A 37 6.51 16.59 -12.77
C MET A 37 5.66 16.51 -14.02
N SER A 38 4.47 17.14 -14.03
CA SER A 38 3.64 17.27 -15.25
C SER A 38 4.40 18.02 -16.33
N TYR A 39 5.04 19.12 -15.99
CA TYR A 39 5.85 19.89 -16.93
C TYR A 39 7.07 19.10 -17.41
N TYR A 40 7.84 18.48 -16.51
CA TYR A 40 9.03 17.70 -16.89
C TYR A 40 8.66 16.45 -17.71
N SER A 41 7.49 15.87 -17.54
CA SER A 41 7.03 14.76 -18.37
C SER A 41 6.87 15.10 -19.84
N LEU A 42 6.70 16.40 -20.16
CA LEU A 42 6.60 16.93 -21.52
C LEU A 42 7.96 17.35 -22.11
N LEU A 43 9.03 17.22 -21.34
CA LEU A 43 10.38 17.57 -21.78
C LEU A 43 11.21 16.31 -22.06
N ASP A 44 12.02 16.32 -23.10
CA ASP A 44 13.18 15.44 -23.24
C ASP A 44 14.28 15.98 -22.32
N TYR A 45 14.19 15.59 -21.02
CA TYR A 45 15.08 16.09 -19.98
C TYR A 45 16.01 14.95 -19.51
N ASP A 46 17.18 14.89 -20.11
CA ASP A 46 18.22 13.90 -19.87
C ASP A 46 19.52 14.62 -19.46
N LEU A 47 19.96 14.38 -18.22
CA LEU A 47 21.17 15.04 -17.69
C LEU A 47 22.46 14.46 -18.27
N ILE A 48 22.47 13.18 -18.62
CA ILE A 48 23.66 12.52 -19.21
C ILE A 48 23.91 13.14 -20.59
N ARG A 49 22.82 13.28 -21.38
CA ARG A 49 22.87 13.89 -22.70
C ARG A 49 22.88 15.42 -22.70
N ARG A 50 22.77 16.03 -21.50
CA ARG A 50 22.65 17.50 -21.31
C ARG A 50 21.52 18.11 -22.14
N LYS A 51 20.43 17.36 -22.31
CA LYS A 51 19.30 17.75 -23.14
C LYS A 51 18.14 18.21 -22.27
N LYS A 52 17.52 19.34 -22.62
CA LYS A 52 16.30 19.83 -21.97
C LYS A 52 15.48 20.59 -23.02
N GLU A 53 14.72 19.84 -23.81
CA GLU A 53 13.93 20.35 -24.92
C GLU A 53 12.46 19.95 -24.77
N PHE A 54 11.55 20.72 -25.34
CA PHE A 54 10.14 20.37 -25.32
C PHE A 54 9.86 19.20 -26.29
N ALA A 55 9.33 18.10 -25.75
CA ALA A 55 9.07 16.86 -26.50
C ALA A 55 7.57 16.48 -26.52
N GLY A 56 6.71 17.29 -25.92
CA GLY A 56 5.28 17.02 -25.83
C GLY A 56 4.99 15.65 -25.18
N LEU A 57 4.15 14.84 -25.80
CA LEU A 57 3.76 13.52 -25.27
C LEU A 57 4.71 12.37 -25.66
N GLN A 58 5.92 12.67 -26.15
CA GLN A 58 6.83 11.65 -26.65
C GLN A 58 7.29 10.69 -25.53
N ASN A 59 7.54 11.19 -24.32
CA ASN A 59 7.89 10.35 -23.17
C ASN A 59 6.78 9.33 -22.85
N ILE A 60 5.53 9.75 -22.86
CA ILE A 60 4.38 8.86 -22.61
C ILE A 60 4.25 7.82 -23.73
N ARG A 61 4.44 8.23 -24.98
CA ARG A 61 4.42 7.32 -26.14
C ARG A 61 5.57 6.31 -26.07
N ASN A 62 6.76 6.75 -25.63
CA ASN A 62 7.92 5.88 -25.46
C ASN A 62 7.69 4.88 -24.32
N LEU A 63 7.06 5.28 -23.19
CA LEU A 63 6.67 4.38 -22.10
C LEU A 63 5.74 3.27 -22.59
N ALA A 64 4.73 3.60 -23.40
CA ALA A 64 3.79 2.61 -23.92
C ALA A 64 4.45 1.54 -24.79
N LYS A 65 5.65 1.80 -25.33
CA LYS A 65 6.45 0.86 -26.11
C LYS A 65 7.60 0.20 -25.32
N ASN A 66 7.88 0.69 -24.12
CA ASN A 66 8.98 0.22 -23.29
C ASN A 66 8.61 -1.07 -22.56
N LYS A 67 9.21 -2.20 -22.98
CA LYS A 67 8.95 -3.52 -22.41
C LYS A 67 9.16 -3.56 -20.89
N GLN A 68 10.24 -2.95 -20.39
CA GLN A 68 10.54 -2.96 -18.95
C GLN A 68 9.51 -2.17 -18.15
N PHE A 69 8.99 -1.06 -18.71
CA PHE A 69 7.90 -0.32 -18.10
C PHE A 69 6.61 -1.14 -18.05
N LEU A 70 6.25 -1.81 -19.15
CA LEU A 70 5.06 -2.66 -19.22
C LEU A 70 5.14 -3.85 -18.24
N GLU A 71 6.31 -4.47 -18.10
CA GLU A 71 6.57 -5.51 -17.10
C GLU A 71 6.41 -4.96 -15.68
N SER A 72 6.98 -3.79 -15.40
CA SER A 72 6.84 -3.13 -14.09
C SER A 72 5.39 -2.74 -13.79
N LEU A 73 4.64 -2.25 -14.77
CA LEU A 73 3.22 -1.95 -14.64
C LEU A 73 2.41 -3.21 -14.34
N SER A 74 2.64 -4.28 -15.11
CA SER A 74 1.98 -5.57 -14.92
C SER A 74 2.25 -6.15 -13.53
N PHE A 75 3.52 -6.12 -13.09
CA PHE A 75 3.87 -6.61 -11.76
C PHE A 75 3.29 -5.72 -10.66
N THR A 76 3.28 -4.39 -10.81
CA THR A 76 2.65 -3.49 -9.84
C THR A 76 1.17 -3.80 -9.66
N VAL A 77 0.44 -4.05 -10.75
CA VAL A 77 -0.99 -4.43 -10.68
C VAL A 77 -1.15 -5.78 -9.97
N LYS A 78 -0.39 -6.81 -10.38
CA LYS A 78 -0.42 -8.13 -9.72
C LYS A 78 -0.08 -8.04 -8.23
N PHE A 79 1.01 -7.36 -7.89
CA PHE A 79 1.45 -7.14 -6.52
C PHE A 79 0.37 -6.46 -5.69
N THR A 80 -0.23 -5.38 -6.21
CA THR A 80 -1.28 -4.64 -5.52
C THR A 80 -2.52 -5.49 -5.28
N VAL A 81 -3.05 -6.13 -6.33
CA VAL A 81 -4.28 -6.92 -6.23
C VAL A 81 -4.10 -8.11 -5.29
N ILE A 82 -3.05 -8.90 -5.48
CA ILE A 82 -2.78 -10.07 -4.65
C ILE A 82 -2.55 -9.65 -3.20
N SER A 83 -1.72 -8.62 -2.96
CA SER A 83 -1.46 -8.13 -1.61
C SER A 83 -2.71 -7.66 -0.92
N ILE A 84 -3.56 -6.85 -1.57
CA ILE A 84 -4.83 -6.37 -0.99
C ILE A 84 -5.73 -7.56 -0.61
N CYS A 85 -5.94 -8.51 -1.52
CA CYS A 85 -6.78 -9.68 -1.26
C CYS A 85 -6.32 -10.45 -0.01
N PHE A 86 -5.02 -10.77 0.07
CA PHE A 86 -4.51 -11.52 1.22
C PHE A 86 -4.44 -10.68 2.50
N ILE A 87 -4.10 -9.40 2.44
CA ILE A 87 -4.11 -8.50 3.59
C ILE A 87 -5.52 -8.40 4.18
N ILE A 88 -6.55 -8.29 3.35
CA ILE A 88 -7.95 -8.25 3.81
C ILE A 88 -8.32 -9.56 4.50
N VAL A 89 -8.13 -10.70 3.84
CA VAL A 89 -8.55 -12.00 4.36
C VAL A 89 -7.82 -12.33 5.66
N LEU A 90 -6.48 -12.26 5.63
CA LEU A 90 -5.66 -12.58 6.81
C LEU A 90 -5.81 -11.54 7.91
N GLY A 91 -5.98 -10.26 7.55
CA GLY A 91 -6.17 -9.19 8.51
C GLY A 91 -7.51 -9.25 9.24
N ILE A 92 -8.61 -9.60 8.54
CA ILE A 92 -9.91 -9.88 9.20
C ILE A 92 -9.79 -11.09 10.10
N ALA A 93 -9.18 -12.19 9.63
CA ALA A 93 -8.98 -13.40 10.43
C ALA A 93 -8.18 -13.09 11.71
N LEU A 94 -7.08 -12.34 11.59
CA LEU A 94 -6.26 -11.94 12.73
C LEU A 94 -7.02 -11.00 13.68
N ALA A 95 -7.81 -10.03 13.15
CA ALA A 95 -8.64 -9.14 13.95
C ALA A 95 -9.69 -9.91 14.75
N LEU A 96 -10.36 -10.89 14.13
CA LEU A 96 -11.34 -11.74 14.80
C LEU A 96 -10.69 -12.62 15.89
N LEU A 97 -9.52 -13.18 15.62
CA LEU A 97 -8.74 -13.93 16.62
C LEU A 97 -8.40 -13.02 17.82
N MET A 98 -7.90 -11.82 17.57
CA MET A 98 -7.56 -10.88 18.63
C MET A 98 -8.78 -10.32 19.38
N LYS A 99 -9.99 -10.40 18.80
CA LYS A 99 -11.25 -9.99 19.44
C LYS A 99 -11.69 -11.01 20.52
N GLN A 100 -11.40 -12.29 20.34
CA GLN A 100 -11.83 -13.35 21.25
C GLN A 100 -11.22 -13.18 22.65
N ASN A 101 -11.95 -13.68 23.66
CA ASN A 101 -11.50 -13.72 25.06
C ASN A 101 -10.86 -15.08 25.35
N PHE A 102 -9.53 -15.13 25.42
CA PHE A 102 -8.75 -16.30 25.77
C PHE A 102 -7.48 -15.92 26.55
N GLY A 103 -6.91 -16.90 27.28
CA GLY A 103 -5.63 -16.72 27.96
C GLY A 103 -4.51 -16.44 26.94
N GLY A 104 -3.66 -15.41 27.19
CA GLY A 104 -2.59 -15.04 26.26
C GLY A 104 -2.97 -14.02 25.19
N ARG A 105 -4.23 -13.54 25.13
CA ARG A 105 -4.67 -12.52 24.14
C ARG A 105 -3.77 -11.27 24.08
N LYS A 106 -3.30 -10.79 25.26
CA LYS A 106 -2.40 -9.63 25.32
C LYS A 106 -1.09 -9.92 24.56
N LEU A 107 -0.51 -11.08 24.79
CA LEU A 107 0.74 -11.50 24.11
C LEU A 107 0.54 -11.58 22.58
N ILE A 108 -0.54 -12.22 22.12
CA ILE A 108 -0.82 -12.33 20.68
C ILE A 108 -0.99 -10.95 20.05
N ARG A 109 -1.67 -10.02 20.70
CA ARG A 109 -1.80 -8.64 20.22
C ARG A 109 -0.46 -7.92 20.12
N THR A 110 0.42 -8.11 21.10
CA THR A 110 1.77 -7.52 21.09
C THR A 110 2.63 -8.12 19.97
N VAL A 111 2.66 -9.44 19.85
CA VAL A 111 3.43 -10.14 18.81
C VAL A 111 2.91 -9.81 17.41
N ALA A 112 1.59 -9.74 17.24
CA ALA A 112 0.98 -9.35 15.96
C ALA A 112 1.35 -7.94 15.50
N LEU A 113 1.75 -7.04 16.41
CA LEU A 113 2.21 -5.67 16.09
C LEU A 113 3.65 -5.61 15.60
N ILE A 114 4.50 -6.58 15.97
CA ILE A 114 5.93 -6.56 15.67
C ILE A 114 6.21 -6.33 14.18
N PRO A 115 5.57 -7.05 13.23
CA PRO A 115 5.88 -6.86 11.81
C PRO A 115 5.65 -5.43 11.33
N TRP A 116 4.59 -4.80 11.79
CA TRP A 116 4.27 -3.43 11.39
C TRP A 116 5.24 -2.41 11.98
N GLY A 117 5.70 -2.62 13.20
CA GLY A 117 6.65 -1.71 13.88
C GLY A 117 8.06 -1.70 13.27
N LEU A 118 8.40 -2.69 12.45
CA LEU A 118 9.71 -2.76 11.79
C LEU A 118 9.75 -1.90 10.53
N SER A 119 10.92 -1.31 10.22
CA SER A 119 11.13 -0.65 8.92
C SER A 119 11.02 -1.66 7.77
N MET A 120 10.40 -1.26 6.65
CA MET A 120 10.28 -2.13 5.46
C MET A 120 11.65 -2.51 4.90
N ILE A 121 12.63 -1.61 4.95
CA ILE A 121 13.99 -1.88 4.49
C ILE A 121 14.64 -3.00 5.35
N VAL A 122 14.50 -2.92 6.67
CA VAL A 122 15.05 -3.94 7.58
C VAL A 122 14.39 -5.30 7.33
N VAL A 123 13.07 -5.32 7.23
CA VAL A 123 12.30 -6.53 6.89
C VAL A 123 12.75 -7.11 5.55
N SER A 124 12.97 -6.26 4.55
CA SER A 124 13.38 -6.71 3.21
C SER A 124 14.79 -7.30 3.18
N ILE A 125 15.71 -6.73 3.95
CA ILE A 125 17.09 -7.29 4.11
C ILE A 125 17.03 -8.62 4.86
N ALA A 126 16.24 -8.72 5.92
CA ALA A 126 16.04 -9.99 6.63
C ALA A 126 15.39 -11.04 5.72
N ALA A 127 14.44 -10.64 4.89
CA ALA A 127 13.80 -11.51 3.93
C ALA A 127 14.76 -11.97 2.82
N LEU A 128 15.66 -11.09 2.33
CA LEU A 128 16.73 -11.47 1.40
C LEU A 128 17.54 -12.67 1.94
N TRP A 129 17.89 -12.65 3.23
CA TRP A 129 18.60 -13.75 3.89
C TRP A 129 17.68 -14.96 4.10
N ALA A 130 16.45 -14.75 4.48
CA ALA A 130 15.50 -15.85 4.73
C ALA A 130 15.19 -16.67 3.47
N PHE A 131 15.14 -16.01 2.31
CA PHE A 131 14.85 -16.62 1.01
C PHE A 131 16.11 -16.99 0.20
N ASP A 132 17.31 -16.89 0.81
CA ASP A 132 18.53 -17.36 0.18
C ASP A 132 18.45 -18.87 -0.11
N ASP A 133 18.94 -19.28 -1.27
CA ASP A 133 18.84 -20.68 -1.71
C ASP A 133 19.80 -21.62 -0.98
N THR A 134 20.92 -21.13 -0.49
CA THR A 134 21.97 -21.91 0.15
C THR A 134 21.75 -22.07 1.65
N TYR A 135 21.54 -20.96 2.36
CA TYR A 135 21.45 -20.93 3.83
C TYR A 135 20.12 -20.37 4.36
N GLY A 136 19.20 -20.04 3.46
CA GLY A 136 17.93 -19.43 3.84
C GLY A 136 17.02 -20.37 4.61
N ILE A 137 16.40 -19.82 5.67
CA ILE A 137 15.50 -20.57 6.56
C ILE A 137 14.26 -21.10 5.83
N VAL A 138 13.83 -20.47 4.73
CA VAL A 138 12.61 -20.88 4.01
C VAL A 138 12.77 -22.28 3.41
N ASN A 139 13.88 -22.54 2.70
CA ASN A 139 14.16 -23.86 2.16
C ASN A 139 14.37 -24.90 3.29
N ASP A 140 15.04 -24.50 4.40
CA ASP A 140 15.25 -25.37 5.54
C ASP A 140 13.94 -25.78 6.23
N LEU A 141 13.03 -24.85 6.43
CA LEU A 141 11.70 -25.16 7.00
C LEU A 141 10.91 -26.12 6.10
N ILE A 142 10.95 -25.92 4.77
CA ILE A 142 10.25 -26.80 3.83
C ILE A 142 10.82 -28.22 3.90
N ARG A 143 12.14 -28.37 4.00
CA ARG A 143 12.79 -29.68 4.20
C ARG A 143 12.37 -30.34 5.51
N ARG A 144 12.33 -29.58 6.61
CA ARG A 144 11.95 -30.11 7.95
C ARG A 144 10.50 -30.58 8.07
N ILE A 145 9.59 -30.00 7.26
CA ILE A 145 8.18 -30.45 7.25
C ILE A 145 7.91 -31.65 6.34
N GLY A 146 8.96 -32.31 5.83
CA GLY A 146 8.87 -33.61 5.13
C GLY A 146 9.16 -33.57 3.63
N PHE A 147 9.56 -32.42 3.07
CA PHE A 147 10.00 -32.34 1.67
C PHE A 147 11.54 -32.47 1.59
N GLU A 148 12.06 -33.65 1.94
CA GLU A 148 13.48 -33.94 1.90
C GLU A 148 14.05 -33.69 0.49
N GLY A 149 15.20 -33.00 0.40
CA GLY A 149 15.81 -32.63 -0.86
C GLY A 149 15.21 -31.42 -1.54
N TYR A 150 14.19 -30.74 -0.95
CA TYR A 150 13.67 -29.50 -1.53
C TYR A 150 14.74 -28.41 -1.57
N HIS A 151 14.99 -27.92 -2.78
CA HIS A 151 15.89 -26.81 -3.01
C HIS A 151 15.30 -25.94 -4.13
N PHE A 152 14.97 -24.70 -3.80
CA PHE A 152 14.39 -23.77 -4.74
C PHE A 152 15.12 -22.43 -4.67
N THR A 153 15.52 -21.92 -5.83
CA THR A 153 16.23 -20.64 -5.96
C THR A 153 15.25 -19.47 -5.99
N TRP A 154 14.63 -19.19 -4.84
CA TRP A 154 13.54 -18.21 -4.72
C TRP A 154 13.81 -16.89 -5.40
N LEU A 155 14.99 -16.31 -5.18
CA LEU A 155 15.30 -14.97 -5.65
C LEU A 155 15.89 -14.95 -7.08
N ALA A 156 16.36 -16.08 -7.57
CA ALA A 156 16.86 -16.24 -8.93
C ALA A 156 15.76 -16.67 -9.91
N ASP A 157 14.70 -17.34 -9.43
CA ASP A 157 13.52 -17.67 -10.25
C ASP A 157 12.56 -16.48 -10.38
N LYS A 158 11.96 -16.35 -11.58
CA LYS A 158 11.03 -15.24 -11.87
C LYS A 158 9.77 -15.29 -11.01
N SER A 159 9.17 -16.46 -10.91
CA SER A 159 7.93 -16.66 -10.14
C SER A 159 8.22 -16.64 -8.64
N GLY A 160 9.29 -17.30 -8.23
CA GLY A 160 9.75 -17.35 -6.85
C GLY A 160 10.03 -15.99 -6.27
N SER A 161 10.75 -15.14 -6.99
CA SER A 161 11.07 -13.77 -6.53
C SER A 161 9.82 -12.90 -6.38
N GLN A 162 8.85 -13.01 -7.31
CA GLN A 162 7.57 -12.32 -7.20
C GLN A 162 6.78 -12.79 -5.97
N VAL A 163 6.70 -14.10 -5.75
CA VAL A 163 6.01 -14.71 -4.60
C VAL A 163 6.67 -14.29 -3.30
N ALA A 164 8.00 -14.36 -3.21
CA ALA A 164 8.75 -13.97 -2.02
C ALA A 164 8.48 -12.51 -1.64
N VAL A 165 8.56 -11.58 -2.61
CA VAL A 165 8.26 -10.15 -2.39
C VAL A 165 6.82 -9.95 -1.91
N ILE A 166 5.85 -10.64 -2.51
CA ILE A 166 4.43 -10.52 -2.15
C ILE A 166 4.19 -11.07 -0.73
N ILE A 167 4.74 -12.23 -0.37
CA ILE A 167 4.58 -12.83 0.96
C ILE A 167 5.13 -11.92 2.05
N VAL A 168 6.33 -11.40 1.87
CA VAL A 168 6.96 -10.50 2.84
C VAL A 168 6.14 -9.22 3.02
N ASN A 169 5.65 -8.67 1.93
CA ASN A 169 4.78 -7.49 1.95
C ASN A 169 3.47 -7.76 2.69
N ILE A 170 2.81 -8.87 2.43
CA ILE A 170 1.56 -9.28 3.10
C ILE A 170 1.83 -9.44 4.60
N TRP A 171 2.84 -10.23 4.99
CA TRP A 171 3.19 -10.49 6.38
C TRP A 171 3.36 -9.18 7.18
N LYS A 172 4.04 -8.20 6.61
CA LYS A 172 4.25 -6.91 7.26
C LYS A 172 2.96 -6.09 7.40
N ASN A 173 2.14 -6.06 6.37
CA ASN A 173 0.99 -5.14 6.31
C ASN A 173 -0.31 -5.71 6.92
N VAL A 174 -0.43 -7.03 7.05
CA VAL A 174 -1.59 -7.69 7.69
C VAL A 174 -1.83 -7.16 9.10
N SER A 175 -0.77 -6.96 9.87
CA SER A 175 -0.83 -6.50 11.26
C SER A 175 -1.51 -5.15 11.42
N PHE A 176 -1.14 -4.18 10.60
CA PHE A 176 -1.74 -2.84 10.63
C PHE A 176 -3.23 -2.86 10.28
N PHE A 177 -3.57 -3.57 9.20
CA PHE A 177 -4.97 -3.76 8.81
C PHE A 177 -5.78 -4.43 9.92
N ALA A 178 -5.24 -5.49 10.50
CA ALA A 178 -5.91 -6.26 11.55
C ALA A 178 -6.20 -5.42 12.80
N ILE A 179 -5.29 -4.53 13.21
CA ILE A 179 -5.48 -3.68 14.39
C ILE A 179 -6.56 -2.64 14.16
N ILE A 180 -6.58 -1.99 13.01
CA ILE A 180 -7.62 -1.02 12.69
C ILE A 180 -8.99 -1.72 12.63
N MET A 181 -9.05 -2.91 12.00
CA MET A 181 -10.29 -3.69 11.96
C MET A 181 -10.71 -4.20 13.35
N LEU A 182 -9.76 -4.59 14.20
CA LEU A 182 -10.04 -4.95 15.60
C LEU A 182 -10.68 -3.77 16.34
N ALA A 183 -10.12 -2.57 16.22
CA ALA A 183 -10.69 -1.38 16.85
C ALA A 183 -12.12 -1.10 16.35
N ALA A 184 -12.34 -1.21 15.04
CA ALA A 184 -13.66 -1.06 14.45
C ALA A 184 -14.65 -2.12 14.96
N PHE A 185 -14.26 -3.40 15.03
CA PHE A 185 -15.10 -4.48 15.55
C PHE A 185 -15.39 -4.36 17.05
N GLN A 186 -14.52 -3.73 17.83
CA GLN A 186 -14.76 -3.46 19.26
C GLN A 186 -15.77 -2.35 19.48
N GLY A 187 -15.98 -1.47 18.51
CA GLY A 187 -16.99 -0.42 18.55
C GLY A 187 -18.43 -0.89 18.27
N ILE A 188 -18.63 -2.16 17.91
CA ILE A 188 -19.97 -2.71 17.65
C ILE A 188 -20.67 -2.98 18.97
N PRO A 189 -21.92 -2.46 19.21
CA PRO A 189 -22.68 -2.75 20.42
C PRO A 189 -22.94 -4.24 20.63
N GLY A 190 -22.79 -4.71 21.88
CA GLY A 190 -22.97 -6.13 22.22
C GLY A 190 -24.38 -6.66 21.92
N GLU A 191 -25.38 -5.80 22.09
CA GLU A 191 -26.79 -6.11 21.83
C GLU A 191 -27.05 -6.64 20.42
N LEU A 192 -26.33 -6.15 19.41
CA LEU A 192 -26.43 -6.65 18.04
C LEU A 192 -25.99 -8.10 17.89
N PHE A 193 -24.98 -8.51 18.66
CA PHE A 193 -24.51 -9.89 18.68
C PHE A 193 -25.48 -10.82 19.43
N GLU A 194 -26.07 -10.34 20.51
CA GLU A 194 -27.05 -11.08 21.30
C GLU A 194 -28.33 -11.31 20.52
N SER A 195 -28.88 -10.27 19.90
CA SER A 195 -30.06 -10.38 19.03
C SER A 195 -29.83 -11.36 17.89
N ALA A 196 -28.70 -11.25 17.18
CA ALA A 196 -28.38 -12.16 16.08
C ALA A 196 -28.24 -13.63 16.55
N ARG A 197 -27.75 -13.87 17.77
CA ARG A 197 -27.66 -15.22 18.34
C ARG A 197 -29.03 -15.76 18.74
N ILE A 198 -29.93 -14.92 19.25
CA ILE A 198 -31.32 -15.30 19.56
C ILE A 198 -32.03 -15.72 18.26
N ASP A 199 -31.74 -15.02 17.14
CA ASP A 199 -32.25 -15.36 15.80
C ASP A 199 -31.58 -16.59 15.18
N GLY A 200 -30.71 -17.30 15.91
CA GLY A 200 -30.03 -18.52 15.45
C GLY A 200 -28.92 -18.28 14.42
N ALA A 201 -28.38 -17.07 14.32
CA ALA A 201 -27.30 -16.78 13.38
C ALA A 201 -25.98 -17.44 13.76
N SER A 202 -25.36 -18.16 12.82
CA SER A 202 -24.01 -18.71 12.99
C SER A 202 -22.95 -17.58 13.01
N ASN A 203 -21.75 -17.87 13.52
CA ASN A 203 -20.65 -16.90 13.58
C ASN A 203 -20.32 -16.29 12.20
N TRP A 204 -20.41 -17.07 11.12
CA TRP A 204 -20.23 -16.59 9.75
C TRP A 204 -21.35 -15.64 9.32
N LYS A 205 -22.62 -15.97 9.65
CA LYS A 205 -23.74 -15.04 9.39
C LYS A 205 -23.57 -13.74 10.15
N ILE A 206 -23.17 -13.80 11.44
CA ILE A 206 -22.88 -12.62 12.25
C ILE A 206 -21.75 -11.79 11.63
N LEU A 207 -20.68 -12.42 11.13
CA LEU A 207 -19.58 -11.71 10.50
C LEU A 207 -20.06 -10.93 9.24
N PHE A 208 -20.73 -11.62 8.31
CA PHE A 208 -21.06 -11.03 7.01
C PHE A 208 -22.31 -10.14 7.02
N HIS A 209 -23.27 -10.39 7.92
CA HIS A 209 -24.54 -9.66 7.95
C HIS A 209 -24.67 -8.63 9.09
N VAL A 210 -23.81 -8.72 10.11
CA VAL A 210 -23.80 -7.78 11.24
C VAL A 210 -22.49 -7.02 11.31
N SER A 211 -21.36 -7.75 11.48
CA SER A 211 -20.08 -7.12 11.81
C SER A 211 -19.50 -6.33 10.64
N LEU A 212 -19.36 -6.93 9.47
CA LEU A 212 -18.78 -6.27 8.29
C LEU A 212 -19.63 -5.11 7.80
N PRO A 213 -20.98 -5.22 7.67
CA PRO A 213 -21.81 -4.07 7.31
C PRO A 213 -21.68 -2.92 8.29
N TYR A 214 -21.65 -3.19 9.61
CA TYR A 214 -21.53 -2.15 10.63
C TYR A 214 -20.21 -1.36 10.50
N VAL A 215 -19.11 -2.02 10.20
CA VAL A 215 -17.79 -1.37 10.04
C VAL A 215 -17.43 -1.05 8.60
N MET A 216 -18.37 -1.14 7.66
CA MET A 216 -18.11 -1.07 6.21
C MET A 216 -17.38 0.22 5.81
N ARG A 217 -17.69 1.35 6.43
CA ARG A 217 -16.97 2.61 6.16
C ARG A 217 -15.50 2.53 6.51
N THR A 218 -15.16 2.02 7.71
CA THR A 218 -13.77 1.80 8.12
C THR A 218 -13.08 0.80 7.20
N PHE A 219 -13.77 -0.27 6.84
CA PHE A 219 -13.25 -1.30 5.94
C PHE A 219 -12.89 -0.72 4.56
N ILE A 220 -13.78 0.08 3.95
CA ILE A 220 -13.52 0.71 2.64
C ILE A 220 -12.35 1.71 2.74
N ILE A 221 -12.30 2.53 3.79
CA ILE A 221 -11.17 3.46 4.00
C ILE A 221 -9.85 2.67 4.09
N MET A 222 -9.85 1.54 4.79
CA MET A 222 -8.66 0.70 4.90
C MET A 222 -8.26 0.08 3.56
N ILE A 223 -9.20 -0.35 2.74
CA ILE A 223 -8.91 -0.85 1.38
C ILE A 223 -8.28 0.26 0.54
N ILE A 224 -8.84 1.47 0.58
CA ILE A 224 -8.28 2.62 -0.15
C ILE A 224 -6.85 2.91 0.33
N PHE A 225 -6.65 2.99 1.64
CA PHE A 225 -5.33 3.28 2.23
C PHE A 225 -4.29 2.22 1.86
N VAL A 226 -4.62 0.93 2.05
CA VAL A 226 -3.73 -0.17 1.70
C VAL A 226 -3.42 -0.15 0.20
N GLY A 227 -4.42 0.01 -0.66
CA GLY A 227 -4.21 0.00 -2.11
C GLY A 227 -3.31 1.14 -2.60
N VAL A 228 -3.52 2.37 -2.10
CA VAL A 228 -2.63 3.50 -2.39
C VAL A 228 -1.20 3.19 -1.94
N SER A 229 -1.03 2.61 -0.74
CA SER A 229 0.28 2.20 -0.23
C SER A 229 0.95 1.14 -1.11
N GLN A 230 0.20 0.14 -1.59
CA GLN A 230 0.75 -0.91 -2.45
C GLN A 230 1.17 -0.37 -3.83
N ILE A 231 0.36 0.47 -4.47
CA ILE A 231 0.68 1.09 -5.77
C ILE A 231 2.00 1.87 -5.70
N ASN A 232 2.25 2.54 -4.58
CA ASN A 232 3.44 3.36 -4.37
C ASN A 232 4.58 2.64 -3.63
N SER A 233 4.51 1.31 -3.48
CA SER A 233 5.53 0.53 -2.80
C SER A 233 6.86 0.57 -3.55
N PHE A 234 7.93 0.89 -2.81
CA PHE A 234 9.29 1.03 -3.34
C PHE A 234 10.31 0.22 -2.53
N GLU A 235 10.28 0.38 -1.21
CA GLU A 235 11.33 -0.05 -0.28
C GLU A 235 11.61 -1.55 -0.35
N ILE A 236 10.56 -2.37 -0.49
CA ILE A 236 10.68 -3.82 -0.51
C ILE A 236 11.48 -4.31 -1.73
N VAL A 237 11.20 -3.75 -2.90
CA VAL A 237 11.93 -4.12 -4.12
C VAL A 237 13.35 -3.57 -4.09
N TYR A 238 13.52 -2.34 -3.61
CA TYR A 238 14.83 -1.70 -3.49
C TYR A 238 15.79 -2.50 -2.61
N ALA A 239 15.33 -2.97 -1.45
CA ALA A 239 16.19 -3.64 -0.47
C ALA A 239 16.30 -5.16 -0.68
N MET A 240 15.26 -5.83 -1.21
CA MET A 240 15.23 -7.30 -1.32
C MET A 240 15.75 -7.80 -2.67
N THR A 241 15.21 -7.29 -3.78
CA THR A 241 15.46 -7.89 -5.11
C THR A 241 16.14 -6.95 -6.10
N LYS A 242 16.14 -5.64 -5.83
CA LYS A 242 16.60 -4.62 -6.78
C LYS A 242 15.95 -4.74 -8.17
N GLY A 243 14.67 -5.16 -8.18
CA GLY A 243 13.89 -5.38 -9.40
C GLY A 243 14.11 -6.72 -10.10
N GLY A 244 15.05 -7.55 -9.63
CA GLY A 244 15.47 -8.80 -10.26
C GLY A 244 14.62 -10.03 -9.96
N PRO A 245 14.88 -11.13 -10.66
CA PRO A 245 15.80 -11.30 -11.80
C PRO A 245 15.32 -10.52 -13.03
N GLY A 246 16.26 -9.89 -13.73
CA GLY A 246 15.92 -8.98 -14.83
C GLY A 246 15.10 -7.78 -14.36
N THR A 247 13.81 -7.71 -14.75
CA THR A 247 12.85 -6.67 -14.34
C THR A 247 11.58 -7.24 -13.69
N THR A 248 11.57 -8.54 -13.35
CA THR A 248 10.36 -9.28 -12.98
C THR A 248 9.70 -8.86 -11.68
N THR A 249 10.49 -8.34 -10.72
CA THR A 249 9.99 -7.78 -9.47
C THR A 249 10.02 -6.26 -9.43
N SER A 250 10.33 -5.61 -10.56
CA SER A 250 10.37 -4.15 -10.64
C SER A 250 8.97 -3.57 -10.52
N LEU A 251 8.70 -2.85 -9.43
CA LEU A 251 7.49 -2.03 -9.28
C LEU A 251 7.67 -0.68 -9.98
N LEU A 252 6.58 0.00 -10.32
CA LEU A 252 6.62 1.32 -10.96
C LEU A 252 7.44 2.34 -10.18
N ALA A 253 7.32 2.36 -8.85
CA ALA A 253 8.10 3.26 -7.99
C ALA A 253 9.61 2.95 -8.04
N TYR A 254 9.98 1.68 -8.14
CA TYR A 254 11.37 1.29 -8.33
C TYR A 254 11.86 1.65 -9.73
N ARG A 255 11.04 1.47 -10.77
CA ARG A 255 11.37 1.89 -12.14
C ARG A 255 11.56 3.39 -12.26
N LEU A 256 10.67 4.18 -11.63
CA LEU A 256 10.83 5.63 -11.48
C LEU A 256 12.20 5.99 -10.88
N TYR A 257 12.56 5.34 -9.77
CA TYR A 257 13.85 5.56 -9.12
C TYR A 257 15.02 5.28 -10.06
N MET A 258 14.98 4.17 -10.80
CA MET A 258 16.04 3.82 -11.77
C MET A 258 16.18 4.88 -12.86
N GLU A 259 15.07 5.36 -13.42
CA GLU A 259 15.10 6.42 -14.44
C GLU A 259 15.66 7.74 -13.90
N ALA A 260 15.25 8.12 -12.67
CA ALA A 260 15.68 9.38 -12.08
C ALA A 260 17.14 9.36 -11.61
N THR A 261 17.61 8.24 -11.02
CA THR A 261 18.91 8.22 -10.33
C THR A 261 20.00 7.50 -11.10
N LYS A 262 19.68 6.44 -11.84
CA LYS A 262 20.67 5.67 -12.60
C LYS A 262 20.77 6.15 -14.05
N ASN A 263 19.63 6.31 -14.70
CA ASN A 263 19.57 6.77 -16.08
C ASN A 263 19.62 8.30 -16.19
N MET A 264 19.44 9.03 -15.08
CA MET A 264 19.40 10.50 -15.02
C MET A 264 18.45 11.14 -16.05
N ASN A 265 17.42 10.37 -16.45
CA ASN A 265 16.40 10.79 -17.41
C ASN A 265 15.15 11.29 -16.67
N TYR A 266 15.15 12.59 -16.34
CA TYR A 266 14.07 13.21 -15.57
C TYR A 266 12.76 13.32 -16.36
N GLY A 267 12.82 13.44 -17.68
CA GLY A 267 11.64 13.44 -18.54
C GLY A 267 10.88 12.12 -18.46
N MET A 268 11.61 10.99 -18.58
CA MET A 268 11.04 9.66 -18.49
C MET A 268 10.57 9.34 -17.05
N ALA A 269 11.36 9.68 -16.03
CA ALA A 269 10.98 9.52 -14.63
C ALA A 269 9.69 10.29 -14.31
N SER A 270 9.57 11.53 -14.79
CA SER A 270 8.37 12.33 -14.59
C SER A 270 7.15 11.77 -15.32
N ALA A 271 7.34 11.19 -16.51
CA ALA A 271 6.25 10.50 -17.21
C ALA A 271 5.76 9.25 -16.46
N ILE A 272 6.66 8.47 -15.85
CA ILE A 272 6.27 7.34 -14.96
C ILE A 272 5.50 7.87 -13.74
N THR A 273 5.98 8.97 -13.13
CA THR A 273 5.29 9.62 -11.99
C THR A 273 3.86 10.01 -12.35
N MET A 274 3.65 10.58 -13.54
CA MET A 274 2.31 10.95 -14.02
C MET A 274 1.40 9.74 -14.20
N VAL A 275 1.91 8.63 -14.74
CA VAL A 275 1.13 7.38 -14.83
C VAL A 275 0.77 6.87 -13.44
N MET A 276 1.72 6.84 -12.50
CA MET A 276 1.46 6.43 -11.12
C MET A 276 0.42 7.32 -10.43
N PHE A 277 0.54 8.63 -10.63
CA PHE A 277 -0.43 9.60 -10.11
C PHE A 277 -1.84 9.34 -10.64
N LEU A 278 -1.99 9.13 -11.96
CA LEU A 278 -3.28 8.84 -12.58
C LEU A 278 -3.87 7.52 -12.07
N VAL A 279 -3.07 6.46 -11.99
CA VAL A 279 -3.52 5.16 -11.46
C VAL A 279 -3.98 5.29 -10.01
N THR A 280 -3.20 5.97 -9.16
CA THR A 280 -3.53 6.20 -7.75
C THR A 280 -4.77 7.08 -7.61
N ALA A 281 -4.90 8.13 -8.42
CA ALA A 281 -6.07 9.02 -8.41
C ALA A 281 -7.35 8.28 -8.83
N VAL A 282 -7.30 7.49 -9.91
CA VAL A 282 -8.44 6.68 -10.36
C VAL A 282 -8.85 5.68 -9.28
N TYR A 283 -7.88 4.96 -8.69
CA TYR A 283 -8.15 4.03 -7.60
C TYR A 283 -8.80 4.74 -6.39
N GLY A 284 -8.25 5.87 -5.97
CA GLY A 284 -8.79 6.66 -4.86
C GLY A 284 -10.20 7.21 -5.15
N ILE A 285 -10.46 7.71 -6.37
CA ILE A 285 -11.78 8.21 -6.76
C ILE A 285 -12.82 7.10 -6.77
N ILE A 286 -12.47 5.92 -7.31
CA ILE A 286 -13.35 4.74 -7.28
C ILE A 286 -13.67 4.36 -5.83
N GLY A 287 -12.66 4.25 -4.98
CA GLY A 287 -12.83 3.95 -3.56
C GLY A 287 -13.71 4.96 -2.83
N LEU A 288 -13.50 6.27 -3.06
CA LEU A 288 -14.34 7.32 -2.48
C LEU A 288 -15.78 7.29 -2.99
N ARG A 289 -16.01 6.94 -4.26
CA ARG A 289 -17.37 6.77 -4.79
C ARG A 289 -18.09 5.60 -4.12
N ILE A 290 -17.39 4.48 -3.88
CA ILE A 290 -17.94 3.33 -3.15
C ILE A 290 -18.23 3.74 -1.70
N TYR A 291 -17.28 4.40 -1.04
CA TYR A 291 -17.46 4.90 0.32
C TYR A 291 -18.71 5.77 0.51
N ARG A 292 -18.97 6.68 -0.44
CA ARG A 292 -20.14 7.57 -0.39
C ARG A 292 -21.49 6.85 -0.60
N LYS A 293 -21.50 5.65 -1.20
CA LYS A 293 -22.71 4.86 -1.39
C LYS A 293 -23.08 4.01 -0.17
N VAL A 294 -22.17 3.87 0.80
CA VAL A 294 -22.43 3.15 2.05
C VAL A 294 -23.10 4.13 3.02
N ASP A 295 -24.44 4.20 2.95
CA ASP A 295 -25.27 4.84 3.94
C ASP A 295 -25.46 3.90 5.14
N TYR A 296 -25.73 4.50 6.32
CA TYR A 296 -26.05 3.74 7.54
C TYR A 296 -27.44 3.13 7.45
#